data_d5e00f60a452bddcf3d805228dd29efb
#
_entry.id   d5e00f60a452bddcf3d805228dd29efb
#
_cell.length_a   1.000
_cell.length_b   1.000
_cell.length_c   1.000
_cell.angle_alpha   90.00
_cell.angle_beta   90.00
_cell.angle_gamma   90.00
#
_symmetry.space_group_name_H-M   'P 1'
#
loop_
_entity.id
_entity.type
_entity.pdbx_description
1 polymer ?
#
loop_
_entity_poly.entity_id
_entity_poly.type
_entity_poly.pdbx_seq_one_letter_code
_entity_poly.pdbx_strand_id
1 'polypeptide(L)'
;EMQRSLVGSEMCIRDSPAAIPLPASPMDIYQEMLPLICKQGRHPDPFRICFALRMLFSCLVDADYLDTDRFCTPDIYRLRPAVPALSPLAARLEDYLHRKGFLHESRVAPEELEAGAAAPCGSSDRQKAIVLARSFIREQCEQAAAAAPGLFSLTVPTGGGKTLSSLSFAIRHAIRHDLRRIIFVVPYTSIIEQNAQIFREALGDEVVLEHHSNFVHPDEGDDESTASLQYRLSTENWEAAVIVTTSVQFFESLFSCKPSRCRKLHNIARSVVILDEAQMIPVPFVAPCVEALRSLAGHYGTSIVLCTATQPALLRSTALPCGFEADEVRSLVPEATLPALFRIFERVRTTFEPML
;
A
#
# COMPACT_ATOMS: atom_id res chain seq x y z
N GLU A 1 30.85 17.28 -0.30
CA GLU A 1 29.85 16.31 0.16
C GLU A 1 30.25 14.87 -0.17
N MET A 2 30.65 14.55 -1.40
CA MET A 2 31.10 13.21 -1.81
C MET A 2 32.36 12.71 -1.04
N GLN A 3 33.29 13.60 -0.70
CA GLN A 3 34.47 13.25 0.11
C GLN A 3 34.15 12.99 1.59
N ARG A 4 33.09 13.60 2.15
CA ARG A 4 32.66 13.33 3.53
C ARG A 4 32.00 11.95 3.67
N SER A 5 31.24 11.50 2.67
CA SER A 5 30.63 10.17 2.66
C SER A 5 31.67 9.04 2.59
N LEU A 6 32.71 9.21 1.77
CA LEU A 6 33.79 8.24 1.65
C LEU A 6 34.65 8.11 2.93
N VAL A 7 34.89 9.23 3.61
CA VAL A 7 35.64 9.26 4.88
C VAL A 7 34.85 8.56 6.00
N GLY A 8 33.52 8.70 6.02
CA GLY A 8 32.66 8.01 6.98
C GLY A 8 32.68 6.48 6.79
N SER A 9 32.57 5.99 5.56
CA SER A 9 32.58 4.55 5.27
C SER A 9 33.92 3.89 5.55
N GLU A 10 35.06 4.55 5.30
CA GLU A 10 36.39 4.03 5.65
C GLU A 10 36.61 3.92 7.16
N MET A 11 36.10 4.86 7.97
CA MET A 11 36.15 4.81 9.42
C MET A 11 35.30 3.67 9.98
N CYS A 12 34.08 3.48 9.48
CA CYS A 12 33.20 2.39 9.91
C CYS A 12 33.79 1.00 9.65
N ILE A 13 34.53 0.83 8.55
CA ILE A 13 35.22 -0.44 8.23
C ILE A 13 36.41 -0.72 9.16
N ARG A 14 37.14 0.31 9.59
CA ARG A 14 38.32 0.16 10.46
C ARG A 14 37.98 -0.13 11.91
N ASP A 15 36.88 0.40 12.42
CA ASP A 15 36.53 0.34 13.84
C ASP A 15 35.47 -0.70 14.18
N SER A 16 35.04 -1.53 13.23
CA SER A 16 34.09 -2.61 13.47
C SER A 16 34.79 -3.77 14.21
N PRO A 17 34.56 -3.99 15.51
CA PRO A 17 35.28 -4.95 16.31
C PRO A 17 34.84 -6.40 16.11
N ALA A 18 33.89 -6.68 15.26
CA ALA A 18 33.43 -8.03 14.98
C ALA A 18 33.54 -8.33 13.49
N ALA A 19 34.26 -9.37 13.13
CA ALA A 19 34.16 -9.96 11.82
C ALA A 19 32.71 -10.35 11.60
N ILE A 20 31.99 -9.60 10.71
CA ILE A 20 30.66 -9.99 10.26
C ILE A 20 30.84 -11.39 9.65
N PRO A 21 30.17 -12.43 10.18
CA PRO A 21 30.28 -13.75 9.58
C PRO A 21 29.77 -13.63 8.13
N LEU A 22 30.70 -13.80 7.19
CA LEU A 22 30.33 -13.89 5.79
C LEU A 22 29.32 -15.04 5.63
N PRO A 23 28.24 -14.87 4.89
CA PRO A 23 27.34 -15.96 4.56
C PRO A 23 28.15 -17.11 3.95
N ALA A 24 27.71 -18.33 4.18
CA ALA A 24 28.48 -19.56 4.07
C ALA A 24 29.21 -19.71 2.73
N SER A 25 28.65 -19.49 1.61
CA SER A 25 29.36 -19.45 0.33
C SER A 25 28.66 -18.56 -0.69
N PRO A 26 29.37 -18.05 -1.72
CA PRO A 26 28.73 -17.38 -2.85
C PRO A 26 27.66 -18.25 -3.54
N MET A 27 27.83 -19.58 -3.49
CA MET A 27 26.89 -20.52 -4.07
C MET A 27 25.59 -20.60 -3.27
N ASP A 28 25.65 -20.52 -1.94
CA ASP A 28 24.45 -20.52 -1.08
C ASP A 28 23.62 -19.26 -1.33
N ILE A 29 24.27 -18.09 -1.41
CA ILE A 29 23.62 -16.82 -1.78
C ILE A 29 22.95 -16.94 -3.16
N TYR A 30 23.66 -17.52 -4.13
CA TYR A 30 23.12 -17.70 -5.48
C TYR A 30 21.89 -18.62 -5.47
N GLN A 31 21.92 -19.72 -4.72
CA GLN A 31 20.78 -20.64 -4.59
C GLN A 31 19.56 -19.97 -3.93
N GLU A 32 19.77 -19.14 -2.90
CA GLU A 32 18.71 -18.37 -2.26
C GLU A 32 18.12 -17.31 -3.20
N MET A 33 18.92 -16.75 -4.10
CA MET A 33 18.46 -15.76 -5.07
C MET A 33 17.74 -16.37 -6.28
N LEU A 34 17.96 -17.63 -6.63
CA LEU A 34 17.38 -18.28 -7.80
C LEU A 34 15.85 -18.13 -7.89
N PRO A 35 15.05 -18.35 -6.82
CA PRO A 35 13.60 -18.15 -6.87
C PRO A 35 13.18 -16.71 -7.18
N LEU A 36 14.00 -15.73 -6.80
CA LEU A 36 13.74 -14.31 -7.03
C LEU A 36 14.01 -13.90 -8.48
N ILE A 37 15.03 -14.48 -9.11
CA ILE A 37 15.56 -14.05 -10.41
C ILE A 37 15.12 -14.91 -11.59
N CYS A 38 14.68 -16.17 -11.36
CA CYS A 38 14.27 -17.07 -12.41
C CYS A 38 12.76 -17.19 -12.57
N LYS A 39 12.30 -17.21 -13.83
CA LYS A 39 10.91 -17.49 -14.17
C LYS A 39 10.75 -19.02 -14.35
N GLN A 40 9.73 -19.61 -13.68
CA GLN A 40 9.46 -21.06 -13.74
C GLN A 40 10.68 -21.97 -13.46
N GLY A 41 11.63 -21.48 -12.63
CA GLY A 41 12.73 -22.28 -12.11
C GLY A 41 13.89 -22.61 -13.07
N ARG A 42 13.92 -22.10 -14.31
CA ARG A 42 14.96 -22.49 -15.28
C ARG A 42 15.64 -21.37 -16.05
N HIS A 43 15.00 -20.24 -16.28
CA HIS A 43 15.62 -19.15 -17.05
C HIS A 43 15.59 -17.84 -16.27
N PRO A 44 16.75 -17.15 -16.17
CA PRO A 44 16.83 -15.83 -15.58
C PRO A 44 15.92 -14.86 -16.33
N ASP A 45 15.07 -14.14 -15.59
CA ASP A 45 14.23 -13.08 -16.12
C ASP A 45 14.95 -11.75 -15.92
N PRO A 46 15.25 -11.00 -16.99
CA PRO A 46 16.01 -9.74 -16.89
C PRO A 46 15.36 -8.71 -15.96
N PHE A 47 14.02 -8.61 -15.96
CA PHE A 47 13.32 -7.70 -15.07
C PHE A 47 13.50 -8.11 -13.60
N ARG A 48 13.33 -9.38 -13.29
CA ARG A 48 13.49 -9.91 -11.92
C ARG A 48 14.91 -9.75 -11.41
N ILE A 49 15.92 -9.98 -12.26
CA ILE A 49 17.32 -9.74 -11.91
C ILE A 49 17.52 -8.26 -11.54
N CYS A 50 17.08 -7.35 -12.42
CA CYS A 50 17.19 -5.91 -12.16
C CYS A 50 16.42 -5.51 -10.89
N PHE A 51 15.25 -6.07 -10.66
CA PHE A 51 14.44 -5.76 -9.49
C PHE A 51 15.10 -6.29 -8.20
N ALA A 52 15.64 -7.50 -8.21
CA ALA A 52 16.40 -8.07 -7.08
C ALA A 52 17.65 -7.25 -6.76
N LEU A 53 18.41 -6.83 -7.77
CA LEU A 53 19.57 -5.94 -7.57
C LEU A 53 19.15 -4.59 -6.96
N ARG A 54 18.00 -4.04 -7.37
CA ARG A 54 17.47 -2.81 -6.78
C ARG A 54 17.06 -2.99 -5.32
N MET A 55 16.45 -4.14 -4.96
CA MET A 55 16.11 -4.48 -3.58
C MET A 55 17.36 -4.57 -2.70
N LEU A 56 18.40 -5.26 -3.18
CA LEU A 56 19.70 -5.35 -2.48
C LEU A 56 20.36 -3.99 -2.35
N PHE A 57 20.35 -3.19 -3.43
CA PHE A 57 20.90 -1.83 -3.40
C PHE A 57 20.13 -0.94 -2.41
N SER A 58 18.80 -1.07 -2.33
CA SER A 58 17.99 -0.36 -1.34
C SER A 58 18.37 -0.71 0.09
N CYS A 59 18.57 -1.99 0.38
CA CYS A 59 19.04 -2.44 1.71
C CYS A 59 20.42 -1.88 2.04
N LEU A 60 21.36 -1.97 1.10
CA LEU A 60 22.73 -1.49 1.28
C LEU A 60 22.76 0.03 1.54
N VAL A 61 22.08 0.79 0.70
CA VAL A 61 22.06 2.26 0.82
C VAL A 61 21.39 2.69 2.13
N ASP A 62 20.29 2.07 2.52
CA ASP A 62 19.62 2.44 3.77
C ASP A 62 20.47 2.08 4.98
N ALA A 63 21.14 0.92 4.98
CA ALA A 63 22.07 0.53 6.03
C ALA A 63 23.25 1.51 6.16
N ASP A 64 23.85 1.94 5.04
CA ASP A 64 24.93 2.90 5.00
C ASP A 64 24.52 4.27 5.57
N TYR A 65 23.34 4.76 5.18
CA TYR A 65 22.79 6.02 5.73
C TYR A 65 22.51 5.91 7.22
N LEU A 66 21.87 4.83 7.66
CA LEU A 66 21.54 4.62 9.08
C LEU A 66 22.79 4.48 9.94
N ASP A 67 23.82 3.78 9.47
CA ASP A 67 25.09 3.63 10.19
C ASP A 67 25.86 4.96 10.24
N THR A 68 25.86 5.72 9.14
CA THR A 68 26.44 7.06 9.09
C THR A 68 25.72 8.03 10.06
N ASP A 69 24.39 8.04 10.09
CA ASP A 69 23.61 8.85 11.03
C ASP A 69 23.92 8.45 12.47
N ARG A 70 24.00 7.15 12.74
CA ARG A 70 24.30 6.62 14.07
C ARG A 70 25.68 7.05 14.56
N PHE A 71 26.67 7.12 13.68
CA PHE A 71 28.02 7.53 13.99
C PHE A 71 28.18 9.03 14.04
N CYS A 72 27.74 9.76 13.02
CA CYS A 72 27.97 11.20 12.86
C CYS A 72 27.00 12.07 13.68
N THR A 73 25.75 11.62 13.84
CA THR A 73 24.68 12.36 14.48
C THR A 73 23.87 11.48 15.43
N PRO A 74 24.49 10.89 16.46
CA PRO A 74 23.85 9.89 17.35
C PRO A 74 22.61 10.41 18.05
N ASP A 75 22.53 11.70 18.36
CA ASP A 75 21.39 12.30 19.01
C ASP A 75 20.17 12.38 18.07
N ILE A 76 20.40 12.71 16.81
CA ILE A 76 19.36 12.69 15.77
C ILE A 76 18.92 11.26 15.48
N TYR A 77 19.87 10.32 15.38
CA TYR A 77 19.57 8.91 15.17
C TYR A 77 18.63 8.31 16.24
N ARG A 78 18.83 8.68 17.51
CA ARG A 78 17.99 8.25 18.64
C ARG A 78 16.56 8.77 18.58
N LEU A 79 16.31 9.81 17.80
CA LEU A 79 14.96 10.37 17.62
C LEU A 79 14.13 9.59 16.59
N ARG A 80 14.72 8.64 15.85
CA ARG A 80 13.94 7.77 14.92
C ARG A 80 12.84 7.06 15.70
N PRO A 81 11.56 7.22 15.33
CA PRO A 81 10.48 6.59 16.06
C PRO A 81 10.50 5.07 15.86
N ALA A 82 10.15 4.34 16.90
CA ALA A 82 9.88 2.92 16.78
C ALA A 82 8.60 2.71 15.95
N VAL A 83 8.62 1.73 15.03
CA VAL A 83 7.43 1.39 14.24
C VAL A 83 6.39 0.72 15.14
N PRO A 84 5.18 1.30 15.29
CA PRO A 84 4.14 0.70 16.11
C PRO A 84 3.68 -0.66 15.55
N ALA A 85 3.31 -1.57 16.45
CA ALA A 85 2.72 -2.84 16.04
C ALA A 85 1.35 -2.62 15.38
N LEU A 86 1.02 -3.45 14.37
CA LEU A 86 -0.28 -3.38 13.69
C LEU A 86 -1.43 -3.99 14.51
N SER A 87 -1.14 -4.88 15.47
CA SER A 87 -2.16 -5.60 16.23
C SER A 87 -3.18 -4.70 16.96
N PRO A 88 -2.81 -3.55 17.58
CA PRO A 88 -3.79 -2.67 18.21
C PRO A 88 -4.68 -1.92 17.22
N LEU A 89 -4.25 -1.78 15.96
CA LEU A 89 -4.93 -0.96 14.97
C LEU A 89 -6.29 -1.54 14.54
N ALA A 90 -6.47 -2.86 14.62
CA ALA A 90 -7.74 -3.49 14.33
C ALA A 90 -8.83 -3.05 15.31
N ALA A 91 -8.53 -3.03 16.62
CA ALA A 91 -9.47 -2.57 17.63
C ALA A 91 -9.75 -1.06 17.50
N ARG A 92 -8.70 -0.24 17.27
CA ARG A 92 -8.88 1.21 17.06
C ARG A 92 -9.79 1.52 15.86
N LEU A 93 -9.62 0.80 14.74
CA LEU A 93 -10.47 0.97 13.57
C LEU A 93 -11.92 0.55 13.88
N GLU A 94 -12.12 -0.55 14.59
CA GLU A 94 -13.45 -1.02 14.98
C GLU A 94 -14.17 -0.01 15.89
N ASP A 95 -13.47 0.52 16.89
CA ASP A 95 -13.99 1.60 17.75
C ASP A 95 -14.34 2.87 16.96
N TYR A 96 -13.52 3.24 15.98
CA TYR A 96 -13.80 4.37 15.09
C TYR A 96 -15.08 4.13 14.26
N LEU A 97 -15.19 2.97 13.63
CA LEU A 97 -16.35 2.59 12.83
C LEU A 97 -17.64 2.55 13.67
N HIS A 98 -17.56 2.05 14.90
CA HIS A 98 -18.67 2.05 15.84
C HIS A 98 -19.10 3.48 16.20
N ARG A 99 -18.16 4.34 16.59
CA ARG A 99 -18.45 5.75 16.93
C ARG A 99 -19.06 6.55 15.77
N LYS A 100 -18.67 6.25 14.54
CA LYS A 100 -19.23 6.91 13.32
C LYS A 100 -20.54 6.28 12.86
N GLY A 101 -21.03 5.21 13.51
CA GLY A 101 -22.27 4.54 13.10
C GLY A 101 -22.14 3.79 11.76
N PHE A 102 -20.93 3.34 11.42
CA PHE A 102 -20.65 2.63 10.16
C PHE A 102 -20.75 1.11 10.29
N LEU A 103 -20.97 0.60 11.52
CA LEU A 103 -21.19 -0.82 11.78
C LEU A 103 -22.69 -1.13 11.75
N HIS A 104 -23.03 -2.24 11.12
CA HIS A 104 -24.34 -2.86 11.23
C HIS A 104 -24.24 -4.03 12.22
N GLU A 105 -25.23 -4.18 13.10
CA GLU A 105 -25.20 -5.17 14.19
C GLU A 105 -25.33 -6.62 13.70
N SER A 106 -25.94 -6.83 12.54
CA SER A 106 -26.12 -8.14 11.94
C SER A 106 -25.38 -8.28 10.62
N ARG A 107 -24.98 -9.52 10.32
CA ARG A 107 -24.37 -9.86 9.04
C ARG A 107 -25.38 -9.62 7.90
N VAL A 108 -24.93 -8.93 6.86
CA VAL A 108 -25.79 -8.59 5.71
C VAL A 108 -25.81 -9.76 4.73
N ALA A 109 -27.00 -10.24 4.39
CA ALA A 109 -27.17 -11.30 3.38
C ALA A 109 -27.21 -10.71 1.96
N PRO A 110 -26.74 -11.45 0.92
CA PRO A 110 -26.80 -10.98 -0.48
C PRO A 110 -28.22 -10.63 -0.95
N GLU A 111 -29.24 -11.34 -0.44
CA GLU A 111 -30.65 -11.11 -0.75
C GLU A 111 -31.13 -9.71 -0.30
N GLU A 112 -30.59 -9.21 0.80
CA GLU A 112 -30.89 -7.87 1.31
C GLU A 112 -30.34 -6.77 0.37
N LEU A 113 -29.22 -7.04 -0.31
CA LEU A 113 -28.67 -6.14 -1.32
C LEU A 113 -29.61 -6.06 -2.55
N GLU A 114 -30.14 -7.20 -2.99
CA GLU A 114 -31.09 -7.21 -4.13
C GLU A 114 -32.38 -6.46 -3.79
N ALA A 115 -32.92 -6.65 -2.58
CA ALA A 115 -34.07 -5.88 -2.09
C ALA A 115 -33.75 -4.38 -2.03
N GLY A 116 -32.59 -4.01 -1.52
CA GLY A 116 -32.11 -2.63 -1.46
C GLY A 116 -31.90 -1.99 -2.85
N ALA A 117 -31.44 -2.79 -3.82
CA ALA A 117 -31.24 -2.36 -5.20
C ALA A 117 -32.55 -2.02 -5.91
N ALA A 118 -33.69 -2.61 -5.51
CA ALA A 118 -35.02 -2.33 -6.03
C ALA A 118 -35.64 -1.06 -5.42
N ALA A 119 -35.11 -0.52 -4.33
CA ALA A 119 -35.64 0.67 -3.66
C ALA A 119 -35.55 1.93 -4.55
N PRO A 120 -36.59 2.80 -4.56
CA PRO A 120 -36.57 4.03 -5.36
C PRO A 120 -35.42 4.95 -4.98
N CYS A 121 -34.82 5.62 -5.97
CA CYS A 121 -33.76 6.58 -5.76
C CYS A 121 -34.25 7.74 -4.86
N GLY A 122 -33.45 8.13 -3.86
CA GLY A 122 -33.78 9.19 -2.90
C GLY A 122 -34.72 8.78 -1.75
N SER A 123 -35.23 7.55 -1.71
CA SER A 123 -36.07 7.06 -0.59
C SER A 123 -35.23 6.78 0.68
N SER A 124 -35.88 6.76 1.84
CA SER A 124 -35.29 6.35 3.11
C SER A 124 -34.75 4.91 3.06
N ASP A 125 -35.44 4.05 2.30
CA ASP A 125 -35.05 2.65 2.14
C ASP A 125 -33.79 2.53 1.29
N ARG A 126 -33.59 3.44 0.33
CA ARG A 126 -32.33 3.53 -0.42
C ARG A 126 -31.16 3.96 0.48
N GLN A 127 -31.39 4.89 1.40
CA GLN A 127 -30.36 5.28 2.37
C GLN A 127 -29.96 4.13 3.29
N LYS A 128 -30.93 3.35 3.79
CA LYS A 128 -30.67 2.14 4.55
C LYS A 128 -29.89 1.12 3.74
N ALA A 129 -30.29 0.91 2.48
CA ALA A 129 -29.58 0.00 1.57
C ALA A 129 -28.12 0.41 1.33
N ILE A 130 -27.81 1.72 1.27
CA ILE A 130 -26.42 2.22 1.17
C ILE A 130 -25.60 1.85 2.41
N VAL A 131 -26.17 1.97 3.61
CA VAL A 131 -25.50 1.59 4.86
C VAL A 131 -25.25 0.08 4.89
N LEU A 132 -26.25 -0.73 4.57
CA LEU A 132 -26.12 -2.19 4.47
C LEU A 132 -25.06 -2.60 3.45
N ALA A 133 -25.07 -1.98 2.26
CA ALA A 133 -24.11 -2.27 1.22
C ALA A 133 -22.66 -1.96 1.65
N ARG A 134 -22.43 -0.85 2.37
CA ARG A 134 -21.12 -0.52 2.94
C ARG A 134 -20.66 -1.54 3.99
N SER A 135 -21.58 -1.96 4.85
CA SER A 135 -21.28 -3.01 5.85
C SER A 135 -20.96 -4.33 5.17
N PHE A 136 -21.73 -4.73 4.18
CA PHE A 136 -21.46 -5.93 3.37
C PHE A 136 -20.08 -5.89 2.73
N ILE A 137 -19.75 -4.81 2.00
CA ILE A 137 -18.44 -4.66 1.35
C ILE A 137 -17.30 -4.81 2.37
N ARG A 138 -17.42 -4.15 3.52
CA ARG A 138 -16.42 -4.24 4.59
C ARG A 138 -16.30 -5.68 5.13
N GLU A 139 -17.41 -6.35 5.41
CA GLU A 139 -17.41 -7.73 5.89
C GLU A 139 -16.76 -8.70 4.90
N GLN A 140 -17.03 -8.55 3.59
CA GLN A 140 -16.37 -9.34 2.56
C GLN A 140 -14.86 -9.10 2.56
N CYS A 141 -14.41 -7.83 2.65
CA CYS A 141 -13.01 -7.49 2.77
C CYS A 141 -12.36 -8.13 4.01
N GLU A 142 -13.01 -8.09 5.17
CA GLU A 142 -12.51 -8.70 6.40
C GLU A 142 -12.41 -10.23 6.31
N GLN A 143 -13.39 -10.89 5.70
CA GLN A 143 -13.36 -12.34 5.45
C GLN A 143 -12.24 -12.73 4.49
N ALA A 144 -12.05 -11.95 3.43
CA ALA A 144 -10.99 -12.15 2.46
C ALA A 144 -9.58 -11.98 3.04
N ALA A 145 -9.44 -11.31 4.20
CA ALA A 145 -8.14 -11.13 4.87
C ALA A 145 -7.47 -12.45 5.29
N ALA A 146 -8.24 -13.55 5.34
CA ALA A 146 -7.71 -14.89 5.60
C ALA A 146 -6.98 -15.52 4.41
N ALA A 147 -7.19 -15.01 3.20
CA ALA A 147 -6.55 -15.53 1.99
C ALA A 147 -5.02 -15.35 2.03
N ALA A 148 -4.28 -16.23 1.34
CA ALA A 148 -2.83 -16.11 1.25
C ALA A 148 -2.40 -14.78 0.60
N PRO A 149 -1.24 -14.20 0.98
CA PRO A 149 -0.69 -13.02 0.34
C PRO A 149 -0.65 -13.12 -1.20
N GLY A 150 -0.83 -11.99 -1.89
CA GLY A 150 -0.86 -11.95 -3.34
C GLY A 150 -1.56 -10.72 -3.89
N LEU A 151 -2.16 -10.86 -5.07
CA LEU A 151 -2.88 -9.79 -5.75
C LEU A 151 -4.38 -9.87 -5.46
N PHE A 152 -4.97 -8.73 -5.12
CA PHE A 152 -6.39 -8.59 -4.83
C PHE A 152 -7.00 -7.43 -5.60
N SER A 153 -8.30 -7.49 -5.84
CA SER A 153 -9.07 -6.38 -6.40
C SER A 153 -10.24 -6.03 -5.49
N LEU A 154 -10.49 -4.73 -5.37
CA LEU A 154 -11.67 -4.18 -4.72
C LEU A 154 -12.42 -3.29 -5.71
N THR A 155 -13.35 -3.90 -6.45
CA THR A 155 -14.20 -3.20 -7.41
C THR A 155 -15.53 -2.89 -6.77
N VAL A 156 -15.73 -1.63 -6.37
CA VAL A 156 -16.97 -1.17 -5.75
C VAL A 156 -17.29 0.25 -6.23
N PRO A 157 -18.57 0.60 -6.34
CA PRO A 157 -18.98 1.92 -6.83
C PRO A 157 -18.48 3.06 -5.93
N THR A 158 -18.40 4.26 -6.51
CA THR A 158 -18.05 5.48 -5.77
C THR A 158 -19.05 5.71 -4.62
N GLY A 159 -18.53 5.95 -3.43
CA GLY A 159 -19.34 6.08 -2.21
C GLY A 159 -19.60 4.74 -1.48
N GLY A 160 -19.15 3.61 -2.04
CA GLY A 160 -19.25 2.28 -1.44
C GLY A 160 -18.35 2.02 -0.23
N GLY A 161 -17.56 3.00 0.23
CA GLY A 161 -16.71 2.85 1.41
C GLY A 161 -15.36 2.19 1.13
N LYS A 162 -14.83 2.28 -0.10
CA LYS A 162 -13.54 1.68 -0.52
C LYS A 162 -12.41 1.89 0.49
N THR A 163 -12.21 3.14 0.92
CA THR A 163 -11.08 3.54 1.78
C THR A 163 -11.06 2.79 3.11
N LEU A 164 -12.18 2.75 3.82
CA LEU A 164 -12.25 2.08 5.13
C LEU A 164 -12.35 0.56 5.00
N SER A 165 -12.99 0.05 3.95
CA SER A 165 -13.08 -1.40 3.70
C SER A 165 -11.72 -1.98 3.30
N SER A 166 -10.96 -1.29 2.43
CA SER A 166 -9.60 -1.72 2.08
C SER A 166 -8.63 -1.59 3.25
N LEU A 167 -8.78 -0.56 4.11
CA LEU A 167 -7.99 -0.42 5.33
C LEU A 167 -8.29 -1.55 6.33
N SER A 168 -9.57 -1.92 6.49
CA SER A 168 -9.98 -3.03 7.36
C SER A 168 -9.39 -4.37 6.88
N PHE A 169 -9.47 -4.63 5.56
CA PHE A 169 -8.77 -5.77 4.95
C PHE A 169 -7.28 -5.72 5.26
N ALA A 170 -6.62 -4.60 4.99
CA ALA A 170 -5.17 -4.48 5.07
C ALA A 170 -4.65 -4.72 6.50
N ILE A 171 -5.31 -4.16 7.51
CA ILE A 171 -4.92 -4.34 8.91
C ILE A 171 -5.07 -5.82 9.31
N ARG A 172 -6.24 -6.43 9.06
CA ARG A 172 -6.50 -7.82 9.43
C ARG A 172 -5.60 -8.79 8.67
N HIS A 173 -5.38 -8.53 7.37
CA HIS A 173 -4.51 -9.33 6.53
C HIS A 173 -3.04 -9.22 6.98
N ALA A 174 -2.56 -8.01 7.28
CA ALA A 174 -1.21 -7.79 7.76
C ALA A 174 -0.95 -8.50 9.10
N ILE A 175 -1.88 -8.41 10.05
CA ILE A 175 -1.78 -9.10 11.34
C ILE A 175 -1.73 -10.63 11.13
N ARG A 176 -2.60 -11.16 10.28
CA ARG A 176 -2.70 -12.61 10.06
C ARG A 176 -1.46 -13.21 9.39
N HIS A 177 -0.84 -12.46 8.49
CA HIS A 177 0.29 -12.94 7.69
C HIS A 177 1.64 -12.34 8.12
N ASP A 178 1.71 -11.72 9.29
CA ASP A 178 2.92 -11.09 9.84
C ASP A 178 3.56 -10.12 8.84
N LEU A 179 2.74 -9.29 8.19
CA LEU A 179 3.21 -8.21 7.34
C LEU A 179 3.52 -6.98 8.20
N ARG A 180 4.48 -6.17 7.76
CA ARG A 180 5.08 -5.16 8.63
C ARG A 180 4.37 -3.82 8.60
N ARG A 181 3.71 -3.46 7.47
CA ARG A 181 3.12 -2.14 7.26
C ARG A 181 2.04 -2.13 6.21
N ILE A 182 1.31 -1.02 6.17
CA ILE A 182 0.27 -0.75 5.18
C ILE A 182 0.69 0.51 4.41
N ILE A 183 0.68 0.44 3.08
CA ILE A 183 1.01 1.56 2.20
C ILE A 183 -0.22 1.87 1.37
N PHE A 184 -0.83 3.03 1.62
CA PHE A 184 -2.01 3.51 0.91
C PHE A 184 -1.57 4.52 -0.15
N VAL A 185 -1.76 4.16 -1.41
CA VAL A 185 -1.29 4.93 -2.57
C VAL A 185 -2.48 5.58 -3.26
N VAL A 186 -2.47 6.90 -3.35
CA VAL A 186 -3.52 7.70 -4.00
C VAL A 186 -3.01 8.37 -5.28
N PRO A 187 -3.89 8.62 -6.28
CA PRO A 187 -3.44 9.20 -7.54
C PRO A 187 -3.06 10.69 -7.43
N TYR A 188 -3.69 11.43 -6.52
CA TYR A 188 -3.56 12.89 -6.45
C TYR A 188 -3.25 13.39 -5.03
N THR A 189 -2.46 14.45 -4.95
CA THR A 189 -2.10 15.10 -3.68
C THR A 189 -3.31 15.69 -2.94
N SER A 190 -4.31 16.20 -3.67
CA SER A 190 -5.54 16.77 -3.07
C SER A 190 -6.39 15.75 -2.29
N ILE A 191 -6.22 14.45 -2.53
CA ILE A 191 -6.96 13.39 -1.85
C ILE A 191 -6.15 12.81 -0.68
N ILE A 192 -4.84 13.03 -0.67
CA ILE A 192 -3.96 12.43 0.34
C ILE A 192 -4.25 12.96 1.73
N GLU A 193 -4.40 14.27 1.89
CA GLU A 193 -4.70 14.93 3.17
C GLU A 193 -6.02 14.40 3.77
N GLN A 194 -7.06 14.27 2.93
CA GLN A 194 -8.34 13.73 3.36
C GLN A 194 -8.24 12.28 3.84
N ASN A 195 -7.52 11.43 3.10
CA ASN A 195 -7.35 10.03 3.49
C ASN A 195 -6.45 9.91 4.74
N ALA A 196 -5.37 10.68 4.81
CA ALA A 196 -4.49 10.71 5.97
C ALA A 196 -5.24 11.19 7.22
N GLN A 197 -6.09 12.20 7.10
CA GLN A 197 -6.94 12.68 8.20
C GLN A 197 -7.89 11.59 8.70
N ILE A 198 -8.58 10.89 7.79
CA ILE A 198 -9.47 9.78 8.15
C ILE A 198 -8.68 8.68 8.88
N PHE A 199 -7.46 8.36 8.42
CA PHE A 199 -6.65 7.33 9.04
C PHE A 199 -6.10 7.75 10.40
N ARG A 200 -5.72 9.02 10.57
CA ARG A 200 -5.35 9.58 11.89
C ARG A 200 -6.50 9.53 12.88
N GLU A 201 -7.70 9.93 12.46
CA GLU A 201 -8.90 9.82 13.30
C GLU A 201 -9.25 8.38 13.69
N ALA A 202 -8.98 7.43 12.81
CA ALA A 202 -9.29 6.02 13.01
C ALA A 202 -8.22 5.27 13.82
N LEU A 203 -6.94 5.59 13.61
CA LEU A 203 -5.82 4.78 14.09
C LEU A 203 -4.93 5.50 15.10
N GLY A 204 -4.92 6.85 15.10
CA GLY A 204 -4.03 7.72 15.88
C GLY A 204 -2.97 8.39 15.00
N ASP A 205 -2.59 9.60 15.38
CA ASP A 205 -1.62 10.42 14.63
C ASP A 205 -0.23 9.76 14.56
N GLU A 206 0.15 9.08 15.63
CA GLU A 206 1.47 8.48 15.81
C GLU A 206 1.77 7.29 14.87
N VAL A 207 0.74 6.72 14.24
CA VAL A 207 0.91 5.54 13.36
C VAL A 207 0.84 5.88 11.87
N VAL A 208 0.38 7.08 11.51
CA VAL A 208 0.11 7.49 10.13
C VAL A 208 1.17 8.45 9.62
N LEU A 209 1.97 7.98 8.69
CA LEU A 209 2.94 8.79 7.95
C LEU A 209 2.32 9.24 6.63
N GLU A 210 2.16 10.55 6.45
CA GLU A 210 1.75 11.15 5.19
C GLU A 210 3.01 11.58 4.41
N HIS A 211 3.20 11.12 3.17
CA HIS A 211 4.40 11.42 2.41
C HIS A 211 4.09 11.77 0.95
N HIS A 212 4.24 13.03 0.60
CA HIS A 212 4.16 13.54 -0.78
C HIS A 212 5.03 14.80 -0.97
N SER A 213 5.24 15.22 -2.23
CA SER A 213 6.17 16.30 -2.58
C SER A 213 5.82 17.68 -2.01
N ASN A 214 4.56 17.92 -1.67
CA ASN A 214 4.05 19.22 -1.24
C ASN A 214 3.76 19.25 0.28
N PHE A 215 4.07 18.18 1.01
CA PHE A 215 3.84 18.17 2.44
C PHE A 215 4.91 19.02 3.15
N VAL A 216 4.43 20.02 3.86
CA VAL A 216 5.23 20.87 4.76
C VAL A 216 4.72 20.58 6.15
N HIS A 217 5.61 20.19 7.06
CA HIS A 217 5.20 19.95 8.45
C HIS A 217 4.77 21.28 9.08
N PRO A 218 3.64 21.32 9.83
CA PRO A 218 3.12 22.57 10.41
C PRO A 218 4.10 23.33 11.28
N ASP A 219 5.11 22.65 11.83
CA ASP A 219 6.12 23.21 12.74
C ASP A 219 7.46 23.58 12.03
N GLU A 220 7.49 23.74 10.70
CA GLU A 220 8.67 24.24 9.99
C GLU A 220 8.83 25.76 10.23
N GLY A 221 9.27 26.11 11.45
CA GLY A 221 9.76 27.43 11.83
C GLY A 221 11.24 27.36 12.20
N ASP A 222 11.84 28.49 12.63
CA ASP A 222 13.28 28.60 12.96
C ASP A 222 13.76 27.61 14.07
N ASP A 223 12.83 26.98 14.83
CA ASP A 223 13.11 25.87 15.76
C ASP A 223 12.42 24.60 15.26
N GLU A 224 13.17 23.70 14.59
CA GLU A 224 12.67 22.39 14.14
C GLU A 224 12.22 21.56 15.37
N SER A 225 10.91 21.35 15.52
CA SER A 225 10.37 20.55 16.63
C SER A 225 10.84 19.10 16.55
N THR A 226 10.91 18.42 17.69
CA THR A 226 11.25 16.98 17.73
C THR A 226 10.27 16.15 16.86
N ALA A 227 9.00 16.54 16.82
CA ALA A 227 7.98 15.88 16.00
C ALA A 227 8.24 16.04 14.50
N SER A 228 8.63 17.26 14.05
CA SER A 228 9.01 17.54 12.68
C SER A 228 10.22 16.72 12.25
N LEU A 229 11.23 16.63 13.11
CA LEU A 229 12.43 15.84 12.88
C LEU A 229 12.11 14.32 12.79
N GLN A 230 11.30 13.80 13.71
CA GLN A 230 10.86 12.40 13.69
C GLN A 230 10.07 12.07 12.42
N TYR A 231 9.19 12.96 12.01
CA TYR A 231 8.45 12.83 10.75
C TYR A 231 9.40 12.75 9.55
N ARG A 232 10.37 13.68 9.43
CA ARG A 232 11.38 13.70 8.37
C ARG A 232 12.16 12.39 8.33
N LEU A 233 12.64 11.91 9.48
CA LEU A 233 13.37 10.66 9.60
C LEU A 233 12.54 9.45 9.13
N SER A 234 11.24 9.41 9.44
CA SER A 234 10.32 8.35 8.99
C SER A 234 10.08 8.38 7.48
N THR A 235 10.09 9.56 6.84
CA THR A 235 9.89 9.69 5.39
C THR A 235 11.07 9.21 4.56
N GLU A 236 12.27 9.18 5.12
CA GLU A 236 13.49 8.80 4.42
C GLU A 236 13.46 7.37 3.88
N ASN A 237 13.00 6.44 4.70
CA ASN A 237 12.97 5.01 4.36
C ASN A 237 11.58 4.36 4.53
N TRP A 238 10.54 5.12 4.90
CA TRP A 238 9.18 4.63 5.17
C TRP A 238 9.12 3.66 6.36
N GLU A 239 9.83 3.96 7.40
CA GLU A 239 9.78 3.18 8.64
C GLU A 239 8.60 3.63 9.50
N ALA A 240 7.39 3.26 9.07
CA ALA A 240 6.12 3.57 9.71
C ALA A 240 5.12 2.41 9.55
N ALA A 241 4.09 2.37 10.40
CA ALA A 241 3.07 1.32 10.38
C ALA A 241 2.07 1.51 9.24
N VAL A 242 1.61 2.75 9.04
CA VAL A 242 0.67 3.12 7.96
C VAL A 242 1.23 4.32 7.21
N ILE A 243 1.40 4.18 5.92
CA ILE A 243 1.95 5.21 5.03
C ILE A 243 0.88 5.60 4.04
N VAL A 244 0.59 6.90 3.92
CA VAL A 244 -0.28 7.46 2.88
C VAL A 244 0.59 8.26 1.92
N THR A 245 0.61 7.88 0.66
CA THR A 245 1.51 8.47 -0.33
C THR A 245 0.85 8.59 -1.70
N THR A 246 1.51 9.30 -2.62
CA THR A 246 1.05 9.41 -4.02
C THR A 246 1.57 8.28 -4.89
N SER A 247 0.87 8.00 -6.00
CA SER A 247 1.33 7.06 -7.03
C SER A 247 2.72 7.45 -7.56
N VAL A 248 3.00 8.74 -7.71
CA VAL A 248 4.31 9.23 -8.15
C VAL A 248 5.40 8.84 -7.16
N GLN A 249 5.23 9.14 -5.88
CA GLN A 249 6.23 8.81 -4.85
C GLN A 249 6.43 7.30 -4.71
N PHE A 250 5.35 6.52 -4.79
CA PHE A 250 5.41 5.07 -4.73
C PHE A 250 6.23 4.50 -5.89
N PHE A 251 5.86 4.82 -7.13
CA PHE A 251 6.56 4.29 -8.31
C PHE A 251 7.96 4.88 -8.49
N GLU A 252 8.20 6.13 -8.11
CA GLU A 252 9.56 6.67 -8.06
C GLU A 252 10.45 5.89 -7.08
N SER A 253 9.93 5.47 -5.94
CA SER A 253 10.67 4.63 -5.00
C SER A 253 11.04 3.27 -5.60
N LEU A 254 10.20 2.72 -6.47
CA LEU A 254 10.48 1.46 -7.18
C LEU A 254 11.57 1.62 -8.26
N PHE A 255 11.60 2.76 -8.97
CA PHE A 255 12.40 2.91 -10.21
C PHE A 255 13.49 3.97 -10.14
N SER A 256 13.57 4.81 -9.12
CA SER A 256 14.61 5.83 -8.99
C SER A 256 16.00 5.21 -8.88
N CYS A 257 16.99 5.87 -9.49
CA CYS A 257 18.40 5.56 -9.29
C CYS A 257 19.07 6.42 -8.20
N LYS A 258 18.32 7.39 -7.63
CA LYS A 258 18.86 8.25 -6.57
C LYS A 258 18.86 7.51 -5.24
N PRO A 259 20.01 7.41 -4.53
CA PRO A 259 20.12 6.69 -3.26
C PRO A 259 19.05 7.10 -2.24
N SER A 260 18.83 8.39 -2.02
CA SER A 260 17.84 8.91 -1.07
C SER A 260 16.38 8.48 -1.38
N ARG A 261 16.06 8.16 -2.64
CA ARG A 261 14.74 7.66 -3.02
C ARG A 261 14.67 6.13 -2.99
N CYS A 262 15.79 5.46 -3.30
CA CYS A 262 15.88 4.00 -3.28
C CYS A 262 15.74 3.41 -1.87
N ARG A 263 16.11 4.13 -0.82
CA ARG A 263 16.06 3.69 0.59
C ARG A 263 14.70 3.12 1.03
N LYS A 264 13.62 3.50 0.34
CA LYS A 264 12.24 3.09 0.66
C LYS A 264 11.87 1.72 0.10
N LEU A 265 12.53 1.29 -0.98
CA LEU A 265 12.10 0.14 -1.78
C LEU A 265 12.05 -1.17 -0.98
N HIS A 266 13.09 -1.49 -0.20
CA HIS A 266 13.13 -2.72 0.59
C HIS A 266 12.04 -2.77 1.67
N ASN A 267 11.57 -1.61 2.12
CA ASN A 267 10.49 -1.47 3.09
C ASN A 267 9.09 -1.68 2.49
N ILE A 268 8.97 -1.79 1.16
CA ILE A 268 7.73 -2.22 0.50
C ILE A 268 7.55 -3.76 0.58
N ALA A 269 8.64 -4.51 0.76
CA ALA A 269 8.55 -5.95 1.01
C ALA A 269 7.78 -6.25 2.30
N ARG A 270 7.04 -7.37 2.31
CA ARG A 270 6.22 -7.79 3.45
C ARG A 270 5.26 -6.70 3.96
N SER A 271 4.61 -6.00 3.03
CA SER A 271 3.60 -4.98 3.33
C SER A 271 2.27 -5.29 2.63
N VAL A 272 1.21 -4.57 3.02
CA VAL A 272 -0.03 -4.48 2.23
C VAL A 272 -0.01 -3.14 1.50
N VAL A 273 -0.01 -3.18 0.17
CA VAL A 273 -0.08 -1.98 -0.67
C VAL A 273 -1.48 -1.86 -1.24
N ILE A 274 -2.16 -0.77 -0.93
CA ILE A 274 -3.48 -0.43 -1.49
C ILE A 274 -3.26 0.63 -2.57
N LEU A 275 -3.55 0.31 -3.82
CA LEU A 275 -3.52 1.25 -4.94
C LEU A 275 -4.93 1.77 -5.19
N ASP A 276 -5.23 2.97 -4.71
CA ASP A 276 -6.51 3.61 -4.98
C ASP A 276 -6.52 4.17 -6.40
N GLU A 277 -7.66 4.00 -7.09
CA GLU A 277 -7.83 4.34 -8.52
C GLU A 277 -6.69 3.77 -9.39
N ALA A 278 -6.42 2.46 -9.26
CA ALA A 278 -5.31 1.77 -9.92
C ALA A 278 -5.22 1.97 -11.45
N GLN A 279 -6.34 2.35 -12.10
CA GLN A 279 -6.38 2.69 -13.53
C GLN A 279 -5.67 4.00 -13.88
N MET A 280 -5.25 4.79 -12.89
CA MET A 280 -4.59 6.09 -13.13
C MET A 280 -3.08 5.96 -13.41
N ILE A 281 -2.52 4.76 -13.45
CA ILE A 281 -1.13 4.55 -13.87
C ILE A 281 -0.98 5.01 -15.33
N PRO A 282 -0.05 5.95 -15.64
CA PRO A 282 0.11 6.44 -17.00
C PRO A 282 0.49 5.32 -17.98
N VAL A 283 -0.18 5.27 -19.13
CA VAL A 283 -0.05 4.20 -20.13
C VAL A 283 1.40 3.82 -20.48
N PRO A 284 2.35 4.80 -20.70
CA PRO A 284 3.74 4.46 -21.02
C PRO A 284 4.48 3.69 -19.91
N PHE A 285 4.00 3.77 -18.67
CA PHE A 285 4.63 3.15 -17.49
C PHE A 285 3.87 1.92 -16.96
N VAL A 286 2.73 1.57 -17.54
CA VAL A 286 1.90 0.46 -17.04
C VAL A 286 2.67 -0.86 -17.06
N ALA A 287 3.39 -1.18 -18.13
CA ALA A 287 4.10 -2.45 -18.24
C ALA A 287 5.15 -2.67 -17.13
N PRO A 288 6.12 -1.77 -16.91
CA PRO A 288 7.07 -1.92 -15.82
C PRO A 288 6.42 -1.86 -14.44
N CYS A 289 5.36 -1.07 -14.25
CA CYS A 289 4.63 -1.01 -12.98
C CYS A 289 3.94 -2.33 -12.67
N VAL A 290 3.23 -2.91 -13.62
CA VAL A 290 2.56 -4.22 -13.47
C VAL A 290 3.58 -5.31 -13.14
N GLU A 291 4.74 -5.33 -13.81
CA GLU A 291 5.76 -6.34 -13.55
C GLU A 291 6.43 -6.16 -12.18
N ALA A 292 6.61 -4.90 -11.73
CA ALA A 292 7.10 -4.62 -10.38
C ALA A 292 6.09 -5.07 -9.30
N LEU A 293 4.81 -4.77 -9.48
CA LEU A 293 3.75 -5.22 -8.57
C LEU A 293 3.65 -6.75 -8.54
N ARG A 294 3.73 -7.41 -9.72
CA ARG A 294 3.77 -8.87 -9.81
C ARG A 294 4.97 -9.46 -9.07
N SER A 295 6.15 -8.85 -9.22
CA SER A 295 7.36 -9.27 -8.53
C SER A 295 7.23 -9.10 -7.01
N LEU A 296 6.72 -7.97 -6.54
CA LEU A 296 6.47 -7.71 -5.12
C LEU A 296 5.52 -8.75 -4.52
N ALA A 297 4.40 -9.02 -5.19
CA ALA A 297 3.42 -9.99 -4.70
C ALA A 297 3.92 -11.43 -4.75
N GLY A 298 4.64 -11.81 -5.81
CA GLY A 298 5.08 -13.19 -6.02
C GLY A 298 6.33 -13.59 -5.25
N HIS A 299 7.22 -12.62 -4.92
CA HIS A 299 8.57 -12.95 -4.43
C HIS A 299 9.00 -12.20 -3.17
N TYR A 300 8.35 -11.09 -2.84
CA TYR A 300 8.75 -10.26 -1.68
C TYR A 300 7.70 -10.23 -0.56
N GLY A 301 6.71 -11.15 -0.62
CA GLY A 301 5.71 -11.31 0.41
C GLY A 301 4.79 -10.10 0.59
N THR A 302 4.63 -9.29 -0.44
CA THR A 302 3.76 -8.11 -0.43
C THR A 302 2.38 -8.49 -0.92
N SER A 303 1.32 -8.00 -0.27
CA SER A 303 -0.04 -8.11 -0.79
C SER A 303 -0.44 -6.80 -1.45
N ILE A 304 -0.99 -6.87 -2.66
CA ILE A 304 -1.39 -5.70 -3.45
C ILE A 304 -2.91 -5.69 -3.60
N VAL A 305 -3.56 -4.60 -3.26
CA VAL A 305 -5.00 -4.38 -3.44
C VAL A 305 -5.23 -3.31 -4.50
N LEU A 306 -5.80 -3.71 -5.62
CA LEU A 306 -6.18 -2.81 -6.72
C LEU A 306 -7.60 -2.28 -6.47
N CYS A 307 -7.70 -1.04 -5.97
CA CYS A 307 -8.99 -0.41 -5.73
C CYS A 307 -9.44 0.39 -6.96
N THR A 308 -10.68 0.20 -7.39
CA THR A 308 -11.27 0.91 -8.53
C THR A 308 -12.78 1.01 -8.41
N ALA A 309 -13.36 2.06 -9.00
CA ALA A 309 -14.82 2.20 -9.13
C ALA A 309 -15.36 1.54 -10.42
N THR A 310 -14.48 1.14 -11.33
CA THR A 310 -14.79 0.49 -12.60
C THR A 310 -14.19 -0.91 -12.64
N GLN A 311 -14.34 -1.63 -13.73
CA GLN A 311 -13.67 -2.93 -13.90
C GLN A 311 -12.16 -2.78 -13.75
N PRO A 312 -11.46 -3.79 -13.21
CA PRO A 312 -10.03 -3.69 -12.92
C PRO A 312 -9.23 -3.41 -14.19
N ALA A 313 -8.78 -2.17 -14.31
CA ALA A 313 -8.12 -1.63 -15.51
C ALA A 313 -6.76 -2.27 -15.81
N LEU A 314 -6.20 -3.05 -14.89
CA LEU A 314 -4.88 -3.68 -15.02
C LEU A 314 -4.96 -5.17 -15.38
N LEU A 315 -6.14 -5.70 -15.66
CA LEU A 315 -6.26 -7.07 -16.19
C LEU A 315 -5.81 -7.13 -17.65
N ARG A 316 -5.25 -8.27 -18.00
CA ARG A 316 -4.81 -8.56 -19.36
C ARG A 316 -5.96 -8.45 -20.36
N SER A 317 -5.73 -7.70 -21.41
CA SER A 317 -6.67 -7.49 -22.50
C SER A 317 -5.91 -7.24 -23.80
N THR A 318 -6.62 -7.13 -24.92
CA THR A 318 -6.03 -6.71 -26.20
C THR A 318 -5.37 -5.34 -26.11
N ALA A 319 -5.94 -4.43 -25.33
CA ALA A 319 -5.40 -3.09 -25.10
C ALA A 319 -4.25 -3.07 -24.06
N LEU A 320 -4.17 -4.07 -23.18
CA LEU A 320 -3.16 -4.19 -22.14
C LEU A 320 -2.58 -5.63 -22.09
N PRO A 321 -1.72 -6.00 -23.03
CA PRO A 321 -1.16 -7.36 -23.08
C PRO A 321 -0.27 -7.74 -21.89
N CYS A 322 0.31 -6.74 -21.20
CA CYS A 322 1.14 -6.90 -20.00
C CYS A 322 0.36 -6.98 -18.69
N GLY A 323 -0.97 -6.82 -18.73
CA GLY A 323 -1.83 -6.85 -17.54
C GLY A 323 -1.76 -8.15 -16.75
N PHE A 324 -2.38 -8.16 -15.59
CA PHE A 324 -2.51 -9.35 -14.75
C PHE A 324 -3.48 -10.35 -15.39
N GLU A 325 -3.19 -11.63 -15.28
CA GLU A 325 -4.15 -12.67 -15.67
C GLU A 325 -5.33 -12.65 -14.66
N ALA A 326 -6.51 -13.03 -15.12
CA ALA A 326 -7.71 -12.97 -14.27
C ALA A 326 -7.61 -13.89 -13.03
N ASP A 327 -6.89 -15.00 -13.14
CA ASP A 327 -6.66 -15.96 -12.07
C ASP A 327 -5.53 -15.53 -11.09
N GLU A 328 -4.69 -14.56 -11.49
CA GLU A 328 -3.69 -13.96 -10.58
C GLU A 328 -4.33 -13.05 -9.53
N VAL A 329 -5.50 -12.44 -9.81
CA VAL A 329 -6.11 -11.39 -8.98
C VAL A 329 -7.40 -11.90 -8.33
N ARG A 330 -7.41 -11.95 -7.00
CA ARG A 330 -8.57 -12.39 -6.22
C ARG A 330 -9.48 -11.21 -5.91
N SER A 331 -10.78 -11.32 -6.21
CA SER A 331 -11.74 -10.30 -5.82
C SER A 331 -12.01 -10.34 -4.31
N LEU A 332 -11.98 -9.19 -3.65
CA LEU A 332 -12.35 -9.05 -2.24
C LEU A 332 -13.87 -9.09 -2.03
N VAL A 333 -14.64 -8.78 -3.05
CA VAL A 333 -16.11 -8.80 -3.02
C VAL A 333 -16.60 -9.78 -4.09
N PRO A 334 -17.56 -10.67 -3.78
CA PRO A 334 -18.07 -11.62 -4.76
C PRO A 334 -18.63 -10.93 -6.00
N GLU A 335 -18.18 -11.35 -7.18
CA GLU A 335 -18.59 -10.74 -8.46
C GLU A 335 -20.09 -10.80 -8.68
N ALA A 336 -20.76 -11.86 -8.21
CA ALA A 336 -22.20 -12.01 -8.30
C ALA A 336 -23.00 -10.89 -7.60
N THR A 337 -22.42 -10.22 -6.60
CA THR A 337 -23.07 -9.12 -5.86
C THR A 337 -22.83 -7.75 -6.47
N LEU A 338 -21.88 -7.60 -7.38
CA LEU A 338 -21.53 -6.31 -7.98
C LEU A 338 -22.72 -5.62 -8.68
N PRO A 339 -23.55 -6.30 -9.47
CA PRO A 339 -24.68 -5.65 -10.12
C PRO A 339 -25.66 -5.00 -9.13
N ALA A 340 -25.96 -5.65 -8.01
CA ALA A 340 -26.80 -5.08 -6.95
C ALA A 340 -26.13 -3.88 -6.29
N LEU A 341 -24.85 -3.99 -5.96
CA LEU A 341 -24.07 -2.89 -5.38
C LEU A 341 -24.05 -1.67 -6.31
N PHE A 342 -23.76 -1.84 -7.59
CA PHE A 342 -23.77 -0.73 -8.54
C PHE A 342 -25.15 -0.07 -8.65
N ARG A 343 -26.24 -0.84 -8.65
CA ARG A 343 -27.61 -0.30 -8.60
C ARG A 343 -27.90 0.49 -7.31
N ILE A 344 -27.46 -0.01 -6.14
CA ILE A 344 -27.63 0.69 -4.86
C ILE A 344 -26.96 2.07 -4.86
N PHE A 345 -25.79 2.21 -5.47
CA PHE A 345 -25.04 3.47 -5.51
C PHE A 345 -25.31 4.32 -6.75
N GLU A 346 -26.24 3.92 -7.64
CA GLU A 346 -26.62 4.70 -8.82
C GLU A 346 -27.23 6.04 -8.38
N ARG A 347 -26.60 7.15 -8.76
CA ARG A 347 -27.03 8.53 -8.41
C ARG A 347 -27.70 9.24 -9.55
N VAL A 348 -27.36 8.87 -10.79
CA VAL A 348 -27.81 9.52 -12.02
C VAL A 348 -28.16 8.44 -13.03
N ARG A 349 -29.31 8.56 -13.66
CA ARG A 349 -29.72 7.76 -14.81
C ARG A 349 -29.63 8.64 -16.06
N THR A 350 -28.75 8.31 -16.98
CA THR A 350 -28.61 9.00 -18.25
C THR A 350 -29.56 8.40 -19.26
N THR A 351 -30.47 9.22 -19.81
CA THR A 351 -31.31 8.86 -20.94
C THR A 351 -30.83 9.58 -22.19
N PHE A 352 -30.62 8.83 -23.26
CA PHE A 352 -30.31 9.40 -24.56
C PHE A 352 -31.65 9.60 -25.30
N GLU A 353 -31.99 10.85 -25.58
CA GLU A 353 -33.06 11.17 -26.52
C GLU A 353 -32.44 11.26 -27.92
N PRO A 354 -32.95 10.53 -28.93
CA PRO A 354 -32.50 10.74 -30.31
C PRO A 354 -32.79 12.19 -30.70
N MET A 355 -31.76 12.88 -31.21
CA MET A 355 -31.99 14.18 -31.85
C MET A 355 -32.94 13.98 -33.02
N LEU A 356 -34.07 14.68 -32.99
CA LEU A 356 -35.06 14.73 -34.08
C LEU A 356 -34.46 15.43 -35.30
#